data_fc0cfda42f053e7a14b5ac8b268d5f8a
#
_entry.id   fc0cfda42f053e7a14b5ac8b268d5f8a
#
_cell.length_a   1.000
_cell.length_b   1.000
_cell.length_c   1.000
_cell.angle_alpha   90.00
_cell.angle_beta   90.00
_cell.angle_gamma   90.00
#
_symmetry.space_group_name_H-M   'P 1'
#
loop_
_entity.id
_entity.type
_entity.pdbx_description
1 polymer ?
#
loop_
_entity_poly.entity_id
_entity_poly.type
_entity_poly.pdbx_seq_one_letter_code
_entity_poly.pdbx_strand_id
1 'polypeptide(L)'
;MSEMSYLEKLLDGVEVEWLPLGEITKYEQPTKYLVKAKDYHDTYTIPVLTAGKTFILGYTNETHGIYQASKAPVIIFDDFTTANKWVDFDFKAKSSAMKMVTSCDDNKTLLKYVYYWLNTLPSEFAEGDHKRQWISNYSQKKIPIPCPDNPEKSLAIQSEIVRILDKFTALTAELTAELTAELNMRKKQYNYYRDQLLSFKEGEVEWKTLGEIGKWYGGGTPSKNKIEFWENGSIPWISPKDMGRTLVDSSEDYITEEAVLQSSTKLIPANSIAIVVRSSILDKVLPSALIKVPATLNQDMKAVIPHENILVKYIYHMIGSRGSDILRAAKKTGGSVASIDSKKLFSFKIPVPNINEQQRIVEILDKFDTLTNSITEGLPREIELRQKQYEYYRDLLFSFPKPETVSN
;
A
#
# COMPACT_ATOMS: atom_id res chain seq x y z
N MET A 1 31.68 -23.91 -13.36
CA MET A 1 32.33 -22.66 -12.84
C MET A 1 31.18 -21.70 -12.61
N SER A 2 30.95 -21.31 -11.33
CA SER A 2 29.94 -20.29 -11.02
C SER A 2 30.43 -18.96 -11.61
N GLU A 3 29.56 -18.30 -12.38
CA GLU A 3 29.86 -16.94 -12.80
C GLU A 3 29.99 -16.05 -11.56
N MET A 4 31.10 -15.33 -11.44
CA MET A 4 31.32 -14.34 -10.38
C MET A 4 30.21 -13.28 -10.48
N SER A 5 29.62 -12.93 -9.35
CA SER A 5 28.66 -11.83 -9.27
C SER A 5 29.32 -10.51 -9.67
N TYR A 6 28.51 -9.50 -10.01
CA TYR A 6 29.06 -8.18 -10.34
C TYR A 6 29.82 -7.56 -9.17
N LEU A 7 29.31 -7.74 -7.94
CA LEU A 7 29.98 -7.26 -6.74
C LEU A 7 31.34 -7.95 -6.53
N GLU A 8 31.44 -9.26 -6.72
CA GLU A 8 32.73 -9.98 -6.62
C GLU A 8 33.75 -9.47 -7.61
N LYS A 9 33.33 -9.18 -8.85
CA LYS A 9 34.19 -8.56 -9.87
C LYS A 9 34.61 -7.13 -9.49
N LEU A 10 33.72 -6.36 -8.90
CA LEU A 10 34.00 -5.00 -8.46
C LEU A 10 34.95 -4.96 -7.27
N LEU A 11 34.81 -5.92 -6.34
CA LEU A 11 35.69 -6.03 -5.19
C LEU A 11 37.07 -6.57 -5.55
N ASP A 12 37.18 -7.47 -6.54
CA ASP A 12 38.45 -8.05 -7.00
C ASP A 12 39.36 -8.52 -5.85
N GLY A 13 38.77 -9.23 -4.88
CA GLY A 13 39.50 -9.79 -3.74
C GLY A 13 39.99 -8.79 -2.70
N VAL A 14 39.50 -7.53 -2.71
CA VAL A 14 39.88 -6.54 -1.69
C VAL A 14 39.31 -6.90 -0.32
N GLU A 15 40.00 -6.49 0.73
CA GLU A 15 39.51 -6.59 2.10
C GLU A 15 38.31 -5.67 2.31
N VAL A 16 37.39 -6.13 3.18
CA VAL A 16 36.20 -5.40 3.58
C VAL A 16 36.14 -5.30 5.10
N GLU A 17 36.11 -4.08 5.60
CA GLU A 17 35.92 -3.82 7.02
C GLU A 17 34.48 -3.46 7.31
N TRP A 18 33.93 -3.97 8.41
CA TRP A 18 32.58 -3.68 8.86
C TRP A 18 32.61 -2.68 10.01
N LEU A 19 32.34 -1.41 9.72
CA LEU A 19 32.41 -0.32 10.70
C LEU A 19 31.02 0.08 11.21
N PRO A 20 30.88 0.38 12.51
CA PRO A 20 29.63 0.93 13.04
C PRO A 20 29.27 2.27 12.36
N LEU A 21 28.00 2.45 12.05
CA LEU A 21 27.51 3.72 11.45
C LEU A 21 27.92 4.96 12.27
N GLY A 22 27.88 4.85 13.60
CA GLY A 22 28.23 5.96 14.49
C GLY A 22 29.70 6.40 14.41
N GLU A 23 30.60 5.57 13.87
CA GLU A 23 32.01 5.92 13.67
C GLU A 23 32.27 6.67 12.38
N ILE A 24 31.44 6.43 11.35
CA ILE A 24 31.62 7.01 10.01
C ILE A 24 30.61 8.11 9.69
N THR A 25 29.60 8.29 10.53
CA THR A 25 28.58 9.33 10.39
C THR A 25 28.45 10.17 11.65
N LYS A 26 28.01 11.40 11.48
CA LYS A 26 27.59 12.29 12.55
C LYS A 26 26.15 12.73 12.32
N TYR A 27 25.44 13.09 13.38
CA TYR A 27 24.07 13.61 13.25
C TYR A 27 23.91 14.94 13.94
N GLU A 28 22.99 15.75 13.43
CA GLU A 28 22.54 17.00 14.03
C GLU A 28 21.06 16.91 14.36
N GLN A 29 20.67 17.51 15.50
CA GLN A 29 19.25 17.70 15.84
C GLN A 29 18.66 18.85 15.03
N PRO A 30 17.40 18.77 14.59
CA PRO A 30 16.78 19.78 13.74
C PRO A 30 16.38 21.06 14.50
N THR A 31 16.74 21.21 15.75
CA THR A 31 16.26 22.28 16.65
C THR A 31 16.39 23.69 16.06
N LYS A 32 17.50 23.96 15.37
CA LYS A 32 17.76 25.27 14.71
C LYS A 32 16.89 25.49 13.46
N TYR A 33 16.37 24.41 12.88
CA TYR A 33 15.69 24.39 11.59
C TYR A 33 14.20 24.13 11.70
N LEU A 34 13.67 24.06 12.94
CA LEU A 34 12.25 23.85 13.17
C LEU A 34 11.42 25.02 12.65
N VAL A 35 10.36 24.70 11.91
CA VAL A 35 9.36 25.69 11.52
C VAL A 35 8.60 26.17 12.74
N LYS A 36 8.39 27.48 12.85
CA LYS A 36 7.71 28.12 13.98
C LYS A 36 6.20 28.23 13.74
N ALA A 37 5.81 28.70 12.56
CA ALA A 37 4.41 28.81 12.16
C ALA A 37 3.87 27.51 11.59
N LYS A 38 2.56 27.27 11.78
CA LYS A 38 1.83 26.16 11.13
C LYS A 38 1.10 26.60 9.87
N ASP A 39 1.41 27.79 9.39
CA ASP A 39 0.80 28.36 8.19
C ASP A 39 1.60 27.92 6.96
N TYR A 40 1.11 26.87 6.29
CA TYR A 40 1.71 26.34 5.08
C TYR A 40 0.87 26.76 3.88
N HIS A 41 1.54 27.27 2.85
CA HIS A 41 0.86 27.75 1.64
C HIS A 41 1.61 27.29 0.38
N ASP A 42 0.87 26.84 -0.65
CA ASP A 42 1.43 26.31 -1.88
C ASP A 42 2.25 27.34 -2.69
N THR A 43 2.05 28.64 -2.42
CA THR A 43 2.82 29.73 -3.05
C THR A 43 4.16 30.01 -2.37
N TYR A 44 4.41 29.44 -1.18
CA TYR A 44 5.70 29.58 -0.49
C TYR A 44 6.73 28.63 -1.08
N THR A 45 8.01 28.91 -0.88
CA THR A 45 9.10 28.23 -1.61
C THR A 45 9.92 27.25 -0.77
N ILE A 46 9.93 27.40 0.56
CA ILE A 46 10.75 26.58 1.44
C ILE A 46 9.93 25.39 1.93
N PRO A 47 10.27 24.14 1.52
CA PRO A 47 9.55 22.96 1.97
C PRO A 47 9.76 22.70 3.46
N VAL A 48 8.71 22.23 4.12
CA VAL A 48 8.71 21.79 5.51
C VAL A 48 8.65 20.27 5.53
N LEU A 49 9.72 19.64 5.99
CA LEU A 49 9.88 18.19 5.91
C LEU A 49 9.50 17.48 7.21
N THR A 50 8.96 16.29 7.07
CA THR A 50 8.93 15.24 8.10
C THR A 50 9.71 14.03 7.61
N ALA A 51 10.13 13.17 8.51
CA ALA A 51 10.70 11.88 8.15
C ALA A 51 9.63 10.78 7.95
N GLY A 52 8.35 11.06 8.23
CA GLY A 52 7.23 10.12 8.10
C GLY A 52 6.74 9.88 6.67
N LYS A 53 5.58 9.22 6.54
CA LYS A 53 4.96 8.89 5.24
C LYS A 53 4.71 10.10 4.36
N THR A 54 4.27 11.22 4.94
CA THR A 54 4.13 12.51 4.22
C THR A 54 5.44 13.26 4.33
N PHE A 55 6.30 13.12 3.36
CA PHE A 55 7.65 13.69 3.37
C PHE A 55 7.65 15.23 3.38
N ILE A 56 6.95 15.86 2.45
CA ILE A 56 6.74 17.32 2.41
C ILE A 56 5.34 17.60 2.95
N LEU A 57 5.28 18.31 4.08
CA LEU A 57 3.99 18.72 4.69
C LEU A 57 3.35 19.92 4.00
N GLY A 58 4.14 20.76 3.40
CA GLY A 58 3.76 22.00 2.76
C GLY A 58 4.97 22.93 2.68
N TYR A 59 4.73 24.21 2.38
CA TYR A 59 5.78 25.19 2.18
C TYR A 59 5.60 26.36 3.14
N THR A 60 6.71 26.98 3.54
CA THR A 60 6.75 28.13 4.43
C THR A 60 7.49 29.31 3.80
N ASN A 61 7.17 30.52 4.25
CA ASN A 61 7.90 31.73 3.88
C ASN A 61 8.94 32.18 4.94
N GLU A 62 9.18 31.34 5.95
CA GLU A 62 10.22 31.63 6.95
C GLU A 62 11.60 31.60 6.30
N THR A 63 12.35 32.72 6.44
CA THR A 63 13.68 32.88 5.83
C THR A 63 14.86 32.54 6.75
N HIS A 64 14.58 32.28 8.04
CA HIS A 64 15.60 31.99 9.04
C HIS A 64 15.54 30.50 9.46
N GLY A 65 16.70 29.95 9.81
CA GLY A 65 16.79 28.55 10.23
C GLY A 65 16.42 27.58 9.11
N ILE A 66 16.92 27.82 7.92
CA ILE A 66 16.81 26.92 6.77
C ILE A 66 18.05 26.02 6.76
N TYR A 67 17.85 24.72 6.65
CA TYR A 67 18.95 23.77 6.41
C TYR A 67 19.35 23.82 4.95
N GLN A 68 20.63 24.12 4.66
CA GLN A 68 21.13 24.34 3.29
C GLN A 68 21.64 23.04 2.67
N ALA A 69 20.75 22.05 2.49
CA ALA A 69 21.11 20.77 1.89
C ALA A 69 21.46 20.86 0.39
N SER A 70 21.10 21.95 -0.28
CA SER A 70 21.56 22.24 -1.65
C SER A 70 23.08 22.44 -1.74
N LYS A 71 23.74 22.84 -0.65
CA LYS A 71 25.21 22.98 -0.58
C LYS A 71 25.90 21.71 -0.11
N ALA A 72 25.28 20.99 0.82
CA ALA A 72 25.78 19.73 1.34
C ALA A 72 24.57 18.81 1.65
N PRO A 73 24.32 17.79 0.83
CA PRO A 73 23.22 16.86 1.01
C PRO A 73 23.24 16.18 2.37
N VAL A 74 22.07 15.72 2.81
CA VAL A 74 21.88 15.13 4.13
C VAL A 74 20.91 13.94 4.05
N ILE A 75 21.10 12.95 4.92
CA ILE A 75 20.10 11.92 5.17
C ILE A 75 19.24 12.40 6.33
N ILE A 76 17.94 12.54 6.14
CA ILE A 76 17.02 12.68 7.25
C ILE A 76 16.57 11.29 7.70
N PHE A 77 16.62 11.06 9.01
CA PHE A 77 16.28 9.79 9.63
C PHE A 77 15.22 10.01 10.71
N ASP A 78 14.14 9.26 10.66
CA ASP A 78 13.10 9.29 11.71
C ASP A 78 13.49 8.37 12.86
N ASP A 79 13.63 8.95 14.04
CA ASP A 79 14.12 8.27 15.23
C ASP A 79 13.11 7.24 15.81
N PHE A 80 11.87 7.23 15.32
CA PHE A 80 10.83 6.31 15.77
C PHE A 80 10.45 5.26 14.71
N THR A 81 10.27 5.70 13.46
CA THR A 81 9.85 4.80 12.38
C THR A 81 11.02 4.19 11.61
N THR A 82 12.25 4.63 11.88
CA THR A 82 13.49 4.28 11.15
C THR A 82 13.48 4.63 9.65
N ALA A 83 12.45 5.31 9.20
CA ALA A 83 12.36 5.80 7.82
C ALA A 83 13.48 6.81 7.55
N ASN A 84 14.10 6.73 6.39
CA ASN A 84 15.15 7.65 5.99
C ASN A 84 14.91 8.19 4.57
N LYS A 85 15.41 9.41 4.31
CA LYS A 85 15.29 10.09 3.03
C LYS A 85 16.56 10.83 2.69
N TRP A 86 16.96 10.77 1.43
CA TRP A 86 17.98 11.63 0.87
C TRP A 86 17.42 13.02 0.59
N VAL A 87 18.13 14.08 1.01
CA VAL A 87 17.74 15.47 0.79
C VAL A 87 18.94 16.26 0.28
N ASP A 88 18.79 16.88 -0.88
CA ASP A 88 19.76 17.74 -1.55
C ASP A 88 19.19 19.12 -1.93
N PHE A 89 18.12 19.53 -1.29
CA PHE A 89 17.47 20.83 -1.40
C PHE A 89 17.23 21.47 -0.03
N ASP A 90 17.17 22.79 0.00
CA ASP A 90 17.00 23.55 1.24
C ASP A 90 15.63 23.34 1.85
N PHE A 91 15.57 23.21 3.18
CA PHE A 91 14.32 22.87 3.88
C PHE A 91 14.25 23.38 5.32
N LYS A 92 13.06 23.34 5.89
CA LYS A 92 12.83 23.43 7.33
C LYS A 92 12.23 22.15 7.87
N ALA A 93 12.51 21.82 9.11
CA ALA A 93 12.05 20.62 9.77
C ALA A 93 10.76 20.85 10.57
N LYS A 94 9.87 19.83 10.60
CA LYS A 94 8.64 19.88 11.39
C LYS A 94 8.81 19.35 12.80
N SER A 95 9.63 18.32 12.99
CA SER A 95 9.71 17.55 14.23
C SER A 95 11.13 17.37 14.72
N SER A 96 11.31 17.41 16.04
CA SER A 96 12.57 17.06 16.71
C SER A 96 12.90 15.55 16.70
N ALA A 97 11.97 14.71 16.25
CA ALA A 97 12.22 13.27 16.06
C ALA A 97 13.13 12.98 14.88
N MET A 98 13.29 13.93 13.97
CA MET A 98 14.17 13.82 12.81
C MET A 98 15.63 13.98 13.24
N LYS A 99 16.51 13.12 12.71
CA LYS A 99 17.97 13.28 12.74
C LYS A 99 18.45 13.66 11.36
N MET A 100 19.39 14.61 11.28
CA MET A 100 20.08 14.95 10.04
C MET A 100 21.47 14.32 10.10
N VAL A 101 21.65 13.28 9.27
CA VAL A 101 22.86 12.46 9.27
C VAL A 101 23.76 12.85 8.11
N THR A 102 25.05 13.07 8.40
CA THR A 102 26.08 13.41 7.43
C THR A 102 27.30 12.49 7.60
N SER A 103 28.17 12.40 6.62
CA SER A 103 29.45 11.71 6.75
C SER A 103 30.38 12.42 7.75
N CYS A 104 31.20 11.66 8.46
CA CYS A 104 32.27 12.24 9.26
C CYS A 104 33.43 12.75 8.38
N ASP A 105 33.71 12.03 7.29
CA ASP A 105 34.78 12.34 6.32
C ASP A 105 34.38 11.83 4.94
N ASP A 106 33.99 12.75 4.07
CA ASP A 106 33.58 12.45 2.68
C ASP A 106 34.74 11.91 1.81
N ASN A 107 35.99 12.06 2.24
CA ASN A 107 37.15 11.47 1.58
C ASN A 107 37.35 9.99 1.92
N LYS A 108 36.57 9.44 2.82
CA LYS A 108 36.60 8.02 3.22
C LYS A 108 35.28 7.30 2.98
N THR A 109 34.17 7.99 3.22
CA THR A 109 32.84 7.38 3.12
C THR A 109 31.85 8.33 2.46
N LEU A 110 31.32 7.93 1.32
CA LEU A 110 30.29 8.69 0.63
C LEU A 110 28.97 8.61 1.38
N LEU A 111 28.38 9.74 1.70
CA LEU A 111 27.10 9.78 2.39
C LEU A 111 25.97 9.05 1.61
N LYS A 112 26.00 9.12 0.27
CA LYS A 112 25.00 8.44 -0.56
C LYS A 112 25.16 6.92 -0.59
N TYR A 113 26.37 6.41 -0.40
CA TYR A 113 26.62 4.99 -0.17
C TYR A 113 25.99 4.53 1.16
N VAL A 114 26.15 5.32 2.23
CA VAL A 114 25.50 5.08 3.52
C VAL A 114 23.97 5.10 3.36
N TYR A 115 23.41 6.05 2.61
CA TYR A 115 21.98 6.14 2.35
C TYR A 115 21.43 4.86 1.71
N TYR A 116 22.06 4.38 0.66
CA TYR A 116 21.63 3.16 -0.01
C TYR A 116 21.76 1.93 0.87
N TRP A 117 22.83 1.85 1.65
CA TRP A 117 23.00 0.74 2.59
C TRP A 117 21.95 0.76 3.71
N LEU A 118 21.62 1.92 4.27
CA LEU A 118 20.53 2.06 5.25
C LEU A 118 19.19 1.50 4.71
N ASN A 119 18.93 1.66 3.44
CA ASN A 119 17.71 1.14 2.79
C ASN A 119 17.72 -0.38 2.55
N THR A 120 18.84 -1.08 2.77
CA THR A 120 18.88 -2.56 2.78
C THR A 120 18.45 -3.14 4.13
N LEU A 121 18.42 -2.33 5.18
CA LEU A 121 18.05 -2.79 6.51
C LEU A 121 16.53 -2.99 6.61
N PRO A 122 16.07 -4.08 7.27
CA PRO A 122 14.66 -4.26 7.52
C PRO A 122 14.14 -3.13 8.43
N SER A 123 12.89 -2.73 8.22
CA SER A 123 12.23 -1.81 9.15
C SER A 123 12.03 -2.53 10.49
N GLU A 124 12.65 -2.02 11.55
CA GLU A 124 12.54 -2.55 12.91
C GLU A 124 11.42 -1.84 13.70
N PHE A 125 10.48 -1.22 12.99
CA PHE A 125 9.35 -0.57 13.61
C PHE A 125 8.45 -1.61 14.31
N ALA A 126 8.44 -1.59 15.65
CA ALA A 126 7.43 -2.26 16.46
C ALA A 126 6.34 -1.26 16.81
N GLU A 127 5.10 -1.53 16.43
CA GLU A 127 3.96 -0.69 16.74
C GLU A 127 3.84 -0.53 18.27
N GLY A 128 3.92 0.71 18.77
CA GLY A 128 3.89 1.02 20.21
C GLY A 128 5.25 1.20 20.90
N ASP A 129 6.38 0.97 20.24
CA ASP A 129 7.71 1.29 20.80
C ASP A 129 8.09 2.75 20.50
N HIS A 130 8.10 3.60 21.53
CA HIS A 130 8.49 5.01 21.45
C HIS A 130 9.97 5.26 21.73
N LYS A 131 10.83 4.23 21.65
CA LYS A 131 12.27 4.39 21.84
C LYS A 131 12.92 5.01 20.61
N ARG A 132 13.88 5.90 20.87
CA ARG A 132 14.69 6.52 19.82
C ARG A 132 15.69 5.49 19.28
N GLN A 133 15.65 5.25 17.96
CA GLN A 133 16.34 4.15 17.31
C GLN A 133 17.77 4.48 16.88
N TRP A 134 18.11 5.75 16.60
CA TRP A 134 19.43 6.07 16.07
C TRP A 134 20.55 5.70 17.05
N ILE A 135 20.54 6.28 18.25
CA ILE A 135 21.62 6.10 19.24
C ILE A 135 21.64 4.68 19.80
N SER A 136 20.48 4.10 20.09
CA SER A 136 20.38 2.81 20.78
C SER A 136 20.57 1.61 19.85
N ASN A 137 20.36 1.77 18.55
CA ASN A 137 20.32 0.67 17.59
C ASN A 137 21.11 0.98 16.31
N TYR A 138 20.67 1.96 15.52
CA TYR A 138 21.19 2.16 14.16
C TYR A 138 22.66 2.60 14.14
N SER A 139 23.12 3.41 15.08
CA SER A 139 24.53 3.80 15.16
C SER A 139 25.49 2.63 15.36
N GLN A 140 25.01 1.51 15.91
CA GLN A 140 25.78 0.29 16.14
C GLN A 140 25.77 -0.69 14.95
N LYS A 141 24.88 -0.50 13.99
CA LYS A 141 24.81 -1.35 12.79
C LYS A 141 26.06 -1.15 11.95
N LYS A 142 26.64 -2.25 11.49
CA LYS A 142 27.91 -2.25 10.78
C LYS A 142 27.69 -2.23 9.29
N ILE A 143 28.25 -1.21 8.62
CA ILE A 143 28.26 -1.04 7.17
C ILE A 143 29.60 -1.56 6.59
N PRO A 144 29.60 -2.25 5.44
CA PRO A 144 30.83 -2.71 4.81
C PRO A 144 31.57 -1.54 4.13
N ILE A 145 32.84 -1.39 4.45
CA ILE A 145 33.74 -0.44 3.81
C ILE A 145 34.82 -1.23 3.04
N PRO A 146 34.83 -1.19 1.70
CA PRO A 146 35.85 -1.87 0.91
C PRO A 146 37.18 -1.15 0.98
N CYS A 147 38.31 -1.86 0.88
CA CYS A 147 39.67 -1.33 0.88
C CYS A 147 39.95 -0.33 2.02
N PRO A 148 39.86 -0.72 3.31
CA PRO A 148 40.02 0.21 4.43
C PRO A 148 41.37 0.94 4.40
N ASP A 149 42.45 0.28 3.93
CA ASP A 149 43.78 0.82 3.85
C ASP A 149 44.04 1.70 2.61
N ASN A 150 43.11 1.76 1.68
CA ASN A 150 43.21 2.57 0.45
C ASN A 150 41.93 3.37 0.21
N PRO A 151 41.81 4.57 0.81
CA PRO A 151 40.62 5.41 0.69
C PRO A 151 40.23 5.75 -0.76
N GLU A 152 41.19 5.96 -1.65
CA GLU A 152 40.93 6.27 -3.05
C GLU A 152 40.23 5.10 -3.76
N LYS A 153 40.76 3.87 -3.60
CA LYS A 153 40.13 2.66 -4.15
C LYS A 153 38.78 2.39 -3.49
N SER A 154 38.68 2.61 -2.17
CA SER A 154 37.41 2.51 -1.42
C SER A 154 36.34 3.42 -2.01
N LEU A 155 36.65 4.70 -2.18
CA LEU A 155 35.71 5.68 -2.75
C LEU A 155 35.35 5.36 -4.20
N ALA A 156 36.27 4.82 -5.01
CA ALA A 156 35.97 4.39 -6.37
C ALA A 156 34.92 3.27 -6.39
N ILE A 157 35.03 2.27 -5.50
CA ILE A 157 34.06 1.18 -5.36
C ILE A 157 32.72 1.72 -4.85
N GLN A 158 32.74 2.53 -3.80
CA GLN A 158 31.52 3.16 -3.26
C GLN A 158 30.81 4.00 -4.33
N SER A 159 31.56 4.81 -5.10
CA SER A 159 31.05 5.64 -6.19
C SER A 159 30.40 4.81 -7.29
N GLU A 160 30.98 3.68 -7.65
CA GLU A 160 30.42 2.81 -8.68
C GLU A 160 29.10 2.18 -8.22
N ILE A 161 29.02 1.72 -6.97
CA ILE A 161 27.77 1.22 -6.37
C ILE A 161 26.71 2.33 -6.37
N VAL A 162 27.06 3.53 -5.92
CA VAL A 162 26.16 4.70 -5.93
C VAL A 162 25.70 5.02 -7.33
N ARG A 163 26.61 5.07 -8.32
CA ARG A 163 26.29 5.36 -9.72
C ARG A 163 25.26 4.38 -10.30
N ILE A 164 25.42 3.09 -10.00
CA ILE A 164 24.49 2.05 -10.45
C ILE A 164 23.13 2.25 -9.79
N LEU A 165 23.10 2.43 -8.46
CA LEU A 165 21.86 2.58 -7.72
C LEU A 165 21.13 3.89 -8.04
N ASP A 166 21.85 4.97 -8.32
CA ASP A 166 21.24 6.21 -8.81
C ASP A 166 20.49 5.99 -10.12
N LYS A 167 21.12 5.27 -11.07
CA LYS A 167 20.47 4.92 -12.34
C LYS A 167 19.26 4.02 -12.13
N PHE A 168 19.37 3.00 -11.30
CA PHE A 168 18.24 2.12 -11.01
C PHE A 168 17.10 2.86 -10.29
N THR A 169 17.44 3.75 -9.36
CA THR A 169 16.44 4.58 -8.66
C THR A 169 15.68 5.47 -9.65
N ALA A 170 16.41 6.17 -10.53
CA ALA A 170 15.82 7.03 -11.55
C ALA A 170 14.93 6.23 -12.51
N LEU A 171 15.44 5.12 -13.05
CA LEU A 171 14.69 4.25 -13.96
C LEU A 171 13.46 3.65 -13.31
N THR A 172 13.57 3.17 -12.07
CA THR A 172 12.43 2.60 -11.35
C THR A 172 11.38 3.65 -11.06
N ALA A 173 11.78 4.88 -10.69
CA ALA A 173 10.87 5.98 -10.48
C ALA A 173 10.12 6.37 -11.76
N GLU A 174 10.83 6.47 -12.90
CA GLU A 174 10.25 6.77 -14.21
C GLU A 174 9.23 5.69 -14.62
N LEU A 175 9.64 4.42 -14.63
CA LEU A 175 8.77 3.29 -14.97
C LEU A 175 7.54 3.20 -14.05
N THR A 176 7.73 3.41 -12.76
CA THR A 176 6.62 3.41 -11.79
C THR A 176 5.65 4.57 -12.05
N ALA A 177 6.16 5.74 -12.38
CA ALA A 177 5.33 6.90 -12.73
C ALA A 177 4.53 6.65 -14.02
N GLU A 178 5.15 6.10 -15.07
CA GLU A 178 4.48 5.73 -16.33
C GLU A 178 3.39 4.69 -16.11
N LEU A 179 3.71 3.59 -15.40
CA LEU A 179 2.74 2.53 -15.08
C LEU A 179 1.57 3.06 -14.23
N THR A 180 1.85 3.99 -13.30
CA THR A 180 0.82 4.62 -12.48
C THR A 180 -0.09 5.54 -13.32
N ALA A 181 0.49 6.29 -14.25
CA ALA A 181 -0.27 7.12 -15.18
C ALA A 181 -1.15 6.25 -16.10
N GLU A 182 -0.61 5.17 -16.63
CA GLU A 182 -1.34 4.18 -17.44
C GLU A 182 -2.48 3.55 -16.63
N LEU A 183 -2.22 3.12 -15.39
CA LEU A 183 -3.24 2.57 -14.51
C LEU A 183 -4.40 3.55 -14.28
N ASN A 184 -4.09 4.83 -14.03
CA ASN A 184 -5.10 5.86 -13.84
C ASN A 184 -5.92 6.10 -15.12
N MET A 185 -5.27 6.08 -16.27
CA MET A 185 -5.95 6.20 -17.58
C MET A 185 -6.86 5.00 -17.83
N ARG A 186 -6.38 3.77 -17.58
CA ARG A 186 -7.19 2.54 -17.75
C ARG A 186 -8.37 2.48 -16.79
N LYS A 187 -8.22 2.96 -15.55
CA LYS A 187 -9.34 3.09 -14.61
C LYS A 187 -10.41 4.05 -15.11
N LYS A 188 -10.03 5.17 -15.72
CA LYS A 188 -10.99 6.10 -16.36
C LYS A 188 -11.69 5.45 -17.54
N GLN A 189 -10.97 4.73 -18.41
CA GLN A 189 -11.53 3.99 -19.53
C GLN A 189 -12.49 2.90 -19.05
N TYR A 190 -12.10 2.12 -18.03
CA TYR A 190 -12.96 1.11 -17.43
C TYR A 190 -14.29 1.70 -16.96
N ASN A 191 -14.25 2.78 -16.18
CA ASN A 191 -15.46 3.44 -15.69
C ASN A 191 -16.34 3.92 -16.84
N TYR A 192 -15.75 4.55 -17.86
CA TYR A 192 -16.49 5.01 -19.03
C TYR A 192 -17.18 3.87 -19.78
N TYR A 193 -16.44 2.82 -20.17
CA TYR A 193 -17.00 1.69 -20.89
C TYR A 193 -17.99 0.88 -20.05
N ARG A 194 -17.72 0.71 -18.76
CA ARG A 194 -18.65 0.08 -17.83
C ARG A 194 -19.99 0.80 -17.83
N ASP A 195 -19.97 2.11 -17.66
CA ASP A 195 -21.20 2.89 -17.59
C ASP A 195 -21.95 2.91 -18.94
N GLN A 196 -21.23 2.90 -20.07
CA GLN A 196 -21.83 2.76 -21.40
C GLN A 196 -22.45 1.37 -21.63
N LEU A 197 -21.71 0.31 -21.34
CA LEU A 197 -22.17 -1.08 -21.57
C LEU A 197 -23.29 -1.49 -20.63
N LEU A 198 -23.42 -0.85 -19.47
CA LEU A 198 -24.46 -1.11 -18.48
C LEU A 198 -25.65 -0.09 -18.57
N SER A 199 -25.64 0.76 -19.56
CA SER A 199 -26.73 1.74 -19.81
C SER A 199 -27.65 1.24 -20.89
N PHE A 200 -28.92 1.05 -20.54
CA PHE A 200 -29.98 0.62 -21.44
C PHE A 200 -31.16 1.61 -21.37
N LYS A 201 -31.85 1.80 -22.48
CA LYS A 201 -33.08 2.59 -22.51
C LYS A 201 -34.25 1.75 -22.04
N GLU A 202 -35.26 2.43 -21.53
CA GLU A 202 -36.53 1.78 -21.16
C GLU A 202 -37.14 1.09 -22.39
N GLY A 203 -37.51 -0.20 -22.23
CA GLY A 203 -38.04 -1.03 -23.31
C GLY A 203 -37.01 -1.82 -24.12
N GLU A 204 -35.72 -1.54 -24.01
CA GLU A 204 -34.68 -2.33 -24.69
C GLU A 204 -34.38 -3.67 -23.99
N VAL A 205 -34.50 -3.71 -22.66
CA VAL A 205 -34.26 -4.88 -21.84
C VAL A 205 -35.25 -4.98 -20.69
N GLU A 206 -35.34 -6.14 -20.07
CA GLU A 206 -36.10 -6.32 -18.84
C GLU A 206 -35.47 -5.55 -17.66
N TRP A 207 -36.29 -4.87 -16.88
CA TRP A 207 -35.85 -4.20 -15.65
C TRP A 207 -36.32 -4.99 -14.42
N LYS A 208 -35.41 -5.42 -13.58
CA LYS A 208 -35.67 -6.14 -12.34
C LYS A 208 -35.25 -5.33 -11.15
N THR A 209 -35.91 -5.50 -10.03
CA THR A 209 -35.47 -4.95 -8.76
C THR A 209 -34.31 -5.79 -8.19
N LEU A 210 -33.44 -5.18 -7.38
CA LEU A 210 -32.36 -5.92 -6.71
C LEU A 210 -32.91 -7.04 -5.80
N GLY A 211 -34.14 -6.91 -5.30
CA GLY A 211 -34.78 -7.98 -4.53
C GLY A 211 -35.15 -9.20 -5.36
N GLU A 212 -35.46 -9.01 -6.68
CA GLU A 212 -35.89 -10.07 -7.59
C GLU A 212 -34.77 -10.78 -8.32
N ILE A 213 -33.53 -10.25 -8.30
CA ILE A 213 -32.43 -10.83 -9.08
C ILE A 213 -31.84 -12.11 -8.49
N GLY A 214 -32.13 -12.42 -7.23
CA GLY A 214 -31.50 -13.55 -6.57
C GLY A 214 -31.87 -13.69 -5.09
N LYS A 215 -31.22 -14.64 -4.44
CA LYS A 215 -31.36 -14.90 -3.00
C LYS A 215 -30.43 -14.00 -2.19
N TRP A 216 -31.00 -13.25 -1.26
CA TRP A 216 -30.27 -12.38 -0.36
C TRP A 216 -30.00 -13.01 1.00
N TYR A 217 -28.81 -12.75 1.53
CA TYR A 217 -28.34 -13.18 2.83
C TYR A 217 -28.01 -11.96 3.68
N GLY A 218 -28.44 -11.97 4.94
CA GLY A 218 -27.99 -11.00 5.94
C GLY A 218 -26.83 -11.57 6.74
N GLY A 219 -25.93 -10.71 7.18
CA GLY A 219 -24.89 -11.09 8.10
C GLY A 219 -25.35 -11.17 9.57
N GLY A 220 -24.53 -11.76 10.39
CA GLY A 220 -24.71 -11.89 11.84
C GLY A 220 -23.38 -11.95 12.56
N THR A 221 -23.38 -11.64 13.86
CA THR A 221 -22.19 -11.72 14.70
C THR A 221 -22.37 -12.78 15.76
N PRO A 222 -21.57 -13.85 15.75
CA PRO A 222 -21.53 -14.79 16.87
C PRO A 222 -21.13 -14.09 18.16
N SER A 223 -21.56 -14.62 19.31
CA SER A 223 -21.20 -14.04 20.60
C SER A 223 -19.67 -13.92 20.75
N LYS A 224 -19.18 -12.70 20.95
CA LYS A 224 -17.76 -12.44 21.18
C LYS A 224 -17.23 -12.97 22.51
N ASN A 225 -18.14 -13.22 23.45
CA ASN A 225 -17.81 -13.78 24.78
C ASN A 225 -17.58 -15.30 24.74
N LYS A 226 -17.94 -15.96 23.65
CA LYS A 226 -17.71 -17.39 23.44
C LYS A 226 -16.44 -17.57 22.63
N ILE A 227 -15.32 -17.81 23.30
CA ILE A 227 -13.98 -17.96 22.70
C ILE A 227 -13.99 -19.11 21.69
N GLU A 228 -14.71 -20.19 21.98
CA GLU A 228 -14.88 -21.37 21.13
C GLU A 228 -15.48 -21.06 19.74
N PHE A 229 -16.13 -19.92 19.57
CA PHE A 229 -16.66 -19.49 18.27
C PHE A 229 -15.63 -18.84 17.37
N TRP A 230 -14.52 -18.36 17.93
CA TRP A 230 -13.50 -17.56 17.24
C TRP A 230 -12.14 -18.25 17.19
N GLU A 231 -11.75 -18.94 18.27
CA GLU A 231 -10.45 -19.59 18.35
C GLU A 231 -10.39 -20.78 17.39
N ASN A 232 -9.30 -20.86 16.61
CA ASN A 232 -9.09 -21.86 15.56
C ASN A 232 -10.19 -21.91 14.49
N GLY A 233 -10.90 -20.81 14.25
CA GLY A 233 -11.88 -20.70 13.19
C GLY A 233 -11.28 -20.90 11.81
N SER A 234 -11.99 -21.60 10.93
CA SER A 234 -11.59 -21.87 9.54
C SER A 234 -12.50 -21.20 8.52
N ILE A 235 -13.65 -20.68 8.93
CA ILE A 235 -14.64 -20.04 8.07
C ILE A 235 -14.44 -18.53 8.13
N PRO A 236 -14.13 -17.85 6.99
CA PRO A 236 -13.99 -16.40 6.97
C PRO A 236 -15.26 -15.69 7.47
N TRP A 237 -15.10 -14.73 8.38
CA TRP A 237 -16.17 -13.86 8.84
C TRP A 237 -15.95 -12.46 8.34
N ILE A 238 -16.53 -12.18 7.15
CA ILE A 238 -16.27 -10.99 6.35
C ILE A 238 -16.99 -9.79 6.96
N SER A 239 -16.27 -8.69 7.09
CA SER A 239 -16.71 -7.41 7.63
C SER A 239 -16.40 -6.26 6.67
N PRO A 240 -16.85 -5.03 6.93
CA PRO A 240 -16.48 -3.88 6.10
C PRO A 240 -14.97 -3.63 5.95
N LYS A 241 -14.13 -4.12 6.87
CA LYS A 241 -12.66 -4.01 6.79
C LYS A 241 -12.09 -4.80 5.62
N ASP A 242 -12.70 -5.95 5.29
CA ASP A 242 -12.25 -6.86 4.25
C ASP A 242 -12.61 -6.39 2.83
N MET A 243 -13.47 -5.36 2.73
CA MET A 243 -14.08 -4.89 1.47
C MET A 243 -13.21 -3.89 0.66
N GLY A 244 -11.92 -3.82 0.94
CA GLY A 244 -10.95 -3.03 0.16
C GLY A 244 -10.51 -3.69 -1.15
N ARG A 245 -10.97 -4.93 -1.42
CA ARG A 245 -10.63 -5.76 -2.58
C ARG A 245 -11.86 -6.05 -3.42
N THR A 246 -11.67 -6.25 -4.73
CA THR A 246 -12.76 -6.67 -5.65
C THR A 246 -13.13 -8.15 -5.48
N LEU A 247 -12.13 -8.98 -5.11
CA LEU A 247 -12.28 -10.40 -4.81
C LEU A 247 -11.90 -10.66 -3.36
N VAL A 248 -12.78 -11.32 -2.61
CA VAL A 248 -12.57 -11.68 -1.21
C VAL A 248 -12.56 -13.20 -1.07
N ASP A 249 -11.43 -13.75 -0.71
CA ASP A 249 -11.16 -15.18 -0.49
C ASP A 249 -10.68 -15.48 0.95
N SER A 250 -10.47 -14.45 1.75
CA SER A 250 -9.97 -14.50 3.11
C SER A 250 -10.52 -13.32 3.92
N SER A 251 -10.45 -13.37 5.25
CA SER A 251 -10.85 -12.30 6.16
C SER A 251 -9.79 -12.13 7.25
N GLU A 252 -9.80 -10.98 7.93
CA GLU A 252 -9.01 -10.79 9.15
C GLU A 252 -9.52 -11.68 10.29
N ASP A 253 -10.84 -11.89 10.34
CA ASP A 253 -11.50 -12.67 11.40
C ASP A 253 -12.06 -13.98 10.82
N TYR A 254 -11.95 -15.06 11.58
CA TYR A 254 -12.49 -16.39 11.25
C TYR A 254 -13.36 -16.90 12.38
N ILE A 255 -14.37 -17.75 12.04
CA ILE A 255 -15.22 -18.42 13.00
C ILE A 255 -15.24 -19.92 12.77
N THR A 256 -15.67 -20.66 13.81
CA THR A 256 -15.81 -22.11 13.78
C THR A 256 -17.15 -22.55 13.16
N GLU A 257 -17.24 -23.80 12.73
CA GLU A 257 -18.54 -24.40 12.31
C GLU A 257 -19.58 -24.34 13.41
N GLU A 258 -19.16 -24.52 14.68
CA GLU A 258 -20.04 -24.42 15.83
C GLU A 258 -20.66 -23.01 15.96
N ALA A 259 -19.87 -21.96 15.69
CA ALA A 259 -20.39 -20.60 15.66
C ALA A 259 -21.48 -20.41 14.60
N VAL A 260 -21.34 -21.04 13.43
CA VAL A 260 -22.38 -21.02 12.38
C VAL A 260 -23.66 -21.74 12.83
N LEU A 261 -23.51 -22.89 13.48
CA LEU A 261 -24.66 -23.69 13.95
C LEU A 261 -25.40 -23.05 15.10
N GLN A 262 -24.68 -22.39 16.02
CA GLN A 262 -25.26 -21.88 17.29
C GLN A 262 -25.51 -20.37 17.29
N SER A 263 -25.32 -19.67 16.19
CA SER A 263 -25.57 -18.22 16.09
C SER A 263 -26.54 -17.86 14.97
N SER A 264 -26.85 -16.57 14.87
CA SER A 264 -27.67 -16.05 13.77
C SER A 264 -26.93 -15.90 12.45
N THR A 265 -25.59 -16.11 12.45
CA THR A 265 -24.79 -16.01 11.24
C THR A 265 -25.09 -17.17 10.29
N LYS A 266 -24.97 -16.92 8.98
CA LYS A 266 -25.27 -17.93 7.95
C LYS A 266 -24.09 -18.10 7.04
N LEU A 267 -23.79 -19.35 6.70
CA LEU A 267 -22.82 -19.65 5.66
C LEU A 267 -23.42 -19.22 4.31
N ILE A 268 -22.70 -18.36 3.60
CA ILE A 268 -23.00 -17.98 2.22
C ILE A 268 -22.12 -18.76 1.28
N PRO A 269 -22.64 -19.21 0.14
CA PRO A 269 -21.83 -19.95 -0.82
C PRO A 269 -20.82 -19.06 -1.55
N ALA A 270 -19.77 -19.68 -2.07
CA ALA A 270 -18.85 -19.02 -3.00
C ALA A 270 -19.59 -18.43 -4.20
N ASN A 271 -18.98 -17.46 -4.86
CA ASN A 271 -19.54 -16.67 -5.95
C ASN A 271 -20.78 -15.86 -5.56
N SER A 272 -20.87 -15.43 -4.30
CA SER A 272 -21.82 -14.42 -3.85
C SER A 272 -21.25 -13.03 -4.06
N ILE A 273 -22.13 -12.02 -4.16
CA ILE A 273 -21.73 -10.61 -4.17
C ILE A 273 -22.06 -10.02 -2.80
N ALA A 274 -21.06 -9.62 -2.05
CA ALA A 274 -21.25 -8.93 -0.78
C ALA A 274 -21.25 -7.41 -0.97
N ILE A 275 -22.06 -6.74 -0.16
CA ILE A 275 -22.14 -5.27 -0.07
C ILE A 275 -22.14 -4.83 1.39
N VAL A 276 -21.52 -3.68 1.66
CA VAL A 276 -21.61 -3.01 2.97
C VAL A 276 -22.95 -2.29 3.07
N VAL A 277 -23.69 -2.54 4.16
CA VAL A 277 -24.99 -1.88 4.40
C VAL A 277 -25.00 -0.96 5.60
N ARG A 278 -23.91 -0.94 6.40
CA ARG A 278 -23.73 -0.04 7.54
C ARG A 278 -22.25 0.20 7.78
N SER A 279 -21.79 1.41 7.56
CA SER A 279 -20.43 1.88 7.84
C SER A 279 -20.31 3.36 7.48
N SER A 280 -19.38 4.11 8.07
CA SER A 280 -19.05 5.48 7.68
C SER A 280 -18.56 5.60 6.23
N ILE A 281 -18.04 4.53 5.62
CA ILE A 281 -17.63 4.52 4.21
C ILE A 281 -18.79 4.78 3.24
N LEU A 282 -20.03 4.46 3.66
CA LEU A 282 -21.25 4.74 2.88
C LEU A 282 -21.55 6.23 2.72
N ASP A 283 -20.81 7.11 3.37
CA ASP A 283 -20.87 8.54 3.10
C ASP A 283 -20.24 8.90 1.75
N LYS A 284 -19.38 8.04 1.23
CA LYS A 284 -18.59 8.26 0.00
C LYS A 284 -18.90 7.26 -1.11
N VAL A 285 -19.00 5.97 -0.78
CA VAL A 285 -19.03 4.87 -1.74
C VAL A 285 -19.84 3.69 -1.20
N LEU A 286 -20.43 2.87 -2.10
CA LEU A 286 -21.01 1.57 -1.80
C LEU A 286 -19.98 0.46 -2.06
N PRO A 287 -19.27 -0.05 -1.05
CA PRO A 287 -18.33 -1.13 -1.28
C PRO A 287 -19.05 -2.42 -1.65
N SER A 288 -18.58 -3.07 -2.71
CA SER A 288 -19.05 -4.38 -3.15
C SER A 288 -17.87 -5.26 -3.56
N ALA A 289 -17.99 -6.57 -3.33
CA ALA A 289 -16.96 -7.54 -3.69
C ALA A 289 -17.54 -8.90 -4.04
N LEU A 290 -16.82 -9.66 -4.87
CA LEU A 290 -17.10 -11.06 -5.14
C LEU A 290 -16.46 -11.93 -4.05
N ILE A 291 -17.27 -12.78 -3.42
CA ILE A 291 -16.82 -13.74 -2.42
C ILE A 291 -16.45 -15.04 -3.11
N LYS A 292 -15.19 -15.44 -3.02
CA LYS A 292 -14.63 -16.57 -3.77
C LYS A 292 -14.71 -17.91 -3.05
N VAL A 293 -14.89 -17.88 -1.74
CA VAL A 293 -14.96 -19.07 -0.88
C VAL A 293 -16.26 -19.06 -0.09
N PRO A 294 -16.77 -20.21 0.39
CA PRO A 294 -17.84 -20.20 1.37
C PRO A 294 -17.42 -19.37 2.60
N ALA A 295 -18.26 -18.44 3.02
CA ALA A 295 -17.92 -17.48 4.06
C ALA A 295 -19.16 -17.09 4.88
N THR A 296 -18.95 -16.34 5.94
CA THR A 296 -19.99 -15.71 6.74
C THR A 296 -19.81 -14.19 6.72
N LEU A 297 -20.84 -13.44 7.03
CA LEU A 297 -20.83 -11.98 7.04
C LEU A 297 -21.16 -11.44 8.43
N ASN A 298 -20.58 -10.31 8.79
CA ASN A 298 -21.04 -9.58 9.95
C ASN A 298 -22.39 -8.88 9.69
N GLN A 299 -23.05 -8.36 10.73
CA GLN A 299 -24.38 -7.73 10.65
C GLN A 299 -24.43 -6.46 9.78
N ASP A 300 -23.27 -5.86 9.47
CA ASP A 300 -23.16 -4.63 8.67
C ASP A 300 -23.05 -4.91 7.16
N MET A 301 -23.20 -6.20 6.80
CA MET A 301 -23.06 -6.72 5.44
C MET A 301 -24.33 -7.43 4.97
N LYS A 302 -24.51 -7.45 3.64
CA LYS A 302 -25.44 -8.34 2.95
C LYS A 302 -24.75 -8.98 1.76
N ALA A 303 -25.25 -10.15 1.34
CA ALA A 303 -24.81 -10.77 0.09
C ALA A 303 -25.99 -11.22 -0.75
N VAL A 304 -25.79 -11.28 -2.06
CA VAL A 304 -26.75 -11.81 -3.03
C VAL A 304 -26.10 -12.89 -3.88
N ILE A 305 -26.88 -13.94 -4.15
CA ILE A 305 -26.60 -14.92 -5.20
C ILE A 305 -27.69 -14.74 -6.25
N PRO A 306 -27.34 -14.29 -7.47
CA PRO A 306 -28.27 -14.17 -8.56
C PRO A 306 -28.89 -15.53 -8.96
N HIS A 307 -30.09 -15.50 -9.53
CA HIS A 307 -30.71 -16.68 -10.15
C HIS A 307 -29.93 -17.18 -11.36
N GLU A 308 -30.14 -18.43 -11.78
CA GLU A 308 -29.37 -19.12 -12.82
C GLU A 308 -29.30 -18.41 -14.19
N ASN A 309 -30.33 -17.62 -14.53
CA ASN A 309 -30.36 -16.84 -15.77
C ASN A 309 -29.69 -15.45 -15.68
N ILE A 310 -29.04 -15.16 -14.58
CA ILE A 310 -28.35 -13.88 -14.32
C ILE A 310 -26.91 -14.13 -13.89
N LEU A 311 -25.96 -13.63 -14.65
CA LEU A 311 -24.55 -13.81 -14.35
C LEU A 311 -24.11 -13.03 -13.10
N VAL A 312 -23.45 -13.70 -12.18
CA VAL A 312 -22.93 -13.10 -10.94
C VAL A 312 -22.06 -11.89 -11.24
N LYS A 313 -21.12 -12.03 -12.19
CA LYS A 313 -20.23 -10.94 -12.58
C LYS A 313 -20.95 -9.77 -13.24
N TYR A 314 -22.04 -10.02 -13.99
CA TYR A 314 -22.88 -8.95 -14.53
C TYR A 314 -23.46 -8.09 -13.40
N ILE A 315 -24.04 -8.73 -12.39
CA ILE A 315 -24.58 -8.01 -11.21
C ILE A 315 -23.48 -7.32 -10.43
N TYR A 316 -22.32 -7.92 -10.28
CA TYR A 316 -21.17 -7.31 -9.63
C TYR A 316 -20.78 -5.98 -10.31
N HIS A 317 -20.60 -5.99 -11.64
CA HIS A 317 -20.30 -4.77 -12.40
C HIS A 317 -21.45 -3.76 -12.37
N MET A 318 -22.71 -4.24 -12.39
CA MET A 318 -23.90 -3.38 -12.29
C MET A 318 -23.97 -2.66 -10.94
N ILE A 319 -23.77 -3.36 -9.82
CA ILE A 319 -23.73 -2.76 -8.49
C ILE A 319 -22.58 -1.74 -8.38
N GLY A 320 -21.43 -2.07 -8.93
CA GLY A 320 -20.28 -1.15 -8.98
C GLY A 320 -20.55 0.12 -9.78
N SER A 321 -21.21 -0.01 -10.94
CA SER A 321 -21.62 1.13 -11.78
C SER A 321 -22.70 2.00 -11.12
N ARG A 322 -23.69 1.37 -10.50
CA ARG A 322 -24.85 2.06 -9.91
C ARG A 322 -24.70 2.37 -8.42
N GLY A 323 -23.51 2.15 -7.84
CA GLY A 323 -23.28 2.33 -6.41
C GLY A 323 -23.69 3.70 -5.86
N SER A 324 -23.38 4.78 -6.57
CA SER A 324 -23.79 6.13 -6.18
C SER A 324 -25.29 6.35 -6.26
N ASP A 325 -25.97 5.78 -7.27
CA ASP A 325 -27.41 5.88 -7.44
C ASP A 325 -28.14 5.06 -6.37
N ILE A 326 -27.65 3.86 -6.06
CA ILE A 326 -28.15 3.01 -4.98
C ILE A 326 -28.02 3.73 -3.64
N LEU A 327 -26.87 4.35 -3.34
CA LEU A 327 -26.68 5.13 -2.13
C LEU A 327 -27.67 6.29 -2.04
N ARG A 328 -27.81 7.06 -3.13
CA ARG A 328 -28.74 8.19 -3.18
C ARG A 328 -30.18 7.75 -2.91
N ALA A 329 -30.59 6.60 -3.47
CA ALA A 329 -31.95 6.08 -3.32
C ALA A 329 -32.21 5.41 -1.97
N ALA A 330 -31.22 4.71 -1.40
CA ALA A 330 -31.43 3.79 -0.30
C ALA A 330 -30.73 4.20 1.01
N LYS A 331 -29.89 5.22 1.05
CA LYS A 331 -29.24 5.69 2.27
C LYS A 331 -30.28 6.20 3.28
N LYS A 332 -30.19 5.75 4.52
CA LYS A 332 -31.03 6.24 5.62
C LYS A 332 -30.60 7.65 6.03
N THR A 333 -31.59 8.49 6.32
CA THR A 333 -31.39 9.79 6.94
C THR A 333 -31.43 9.66 8.46
N GLY A 334 -30.42 10.19 9.14
CA GLY A 334 -30.31 10.12 10.61
C GLY A 334 -29.61 8.85 11.10
N GLY A 335 -28.95 8.96 12.25
CA GLY A 335 -28.15 7.90 12.88
C GLY A 335 -26.68 8.27 12.99
N SER A 336 -25.97 7.69 13.96
CA SER A 336 -24.55 7.95 14.20
C SER A 336 -23.61 7.36 13.15
N VAL A 337 -24.09 6.35 12.40
CA VAL A 337 -23.33 5.67 11.35
C VAL A 337 -24.22 5.54 10.11
N ALA A 338 -23.67 5.86 8.93
CA ALA A 338 -24.38 5.73 7.68
C ALA A 338 -24.83 4.29 7.43
N SER A 339 -26.08 4.12 6.98
CA SER A 339 -26.66 2.81 6.72
C SER A 339 -27.64 2.84 5.55
N ILE A 340 -27.93 1.67 4.98
CA ILE A 340 -28.82 1.47 3.85
C ILE A 340 -30.17 0.93 4.33
N ASP A 341 -31.25 1.48 3.82
CA ASP A 341 -32.60 0.94 3.97
C ASP A 341 -32.78 -0.28 3.07
N SER A 342 -33.03 -1.44 3.66
CA SER A 342 -33.14 -2.70 2.92
C SER A 342 -34.32 -2.72 1.96
N LYS A 343 -35.47 -2.07 2.31
CA LYS A 343 -36.63 -2.03 1.41
C LYS A 343 -36.33 -1.20 0.17
N LYS A 344 -35.72 -0.04 0.36
CA LYS A 344 -35.31 0.83 -0.75
C LYS A 344 -34.21 0.18 -1.59
N LEU A 345 -33.24 -0.50 -0.98
CA LEU A 345 -32.23 -1.27 -1.69
C LEU A 345 -32.85 -2.33 -2.58
N PHE A 346 -33.76 -3.14 -2.01
CA PHE A 346 -34.39 -4.23 -2.77
C PHE A 346 -35.36 -3.75 -3.84
N SER A 347 -35.94 -2.55 -3.72
CA SER A 347 -36.77 -1.95 -4.74
C SER A 347 -36.01 -1.20 -5.84
N PHE A 348 -34.69 -1.06 -5.72
CA PHE A 348 -33.87 -0.40 -6.75
C PHE A 348 -33.83 -1.24 -8.02
N LYS A 349 -34.19 -0.61 -9.16
CA LYS A 349 -34.28 -1.29 -10.46
C LYS A 349 -32.98 -1.22 -11.23
N ILE A 350 -32.60 -2.33 -11.83
CA ILE A 350 -31.47 -2.47 -12.74
C ILE A 350 -31.88 -3.13 -14.04
N PRO A 351 -31.24 -2.81 -15.18
CA PRO A 351 -31.48 -3.48 -16.43
C PRO A 351 -30.87 -4.89 -16.43
N VAL A 352 -31.58 -5.88 -16.95
CA VAL A 352 -31.12 -7.27 -17.07
C VAL A 352 -31.35 -7.73 -18.50
N PRO A 353 -30.36 -7.61 -19.40
CA PRO A 353 -30.44 -8.10 -20.77
C PRO A 353 -30.45 -9.63 -20.83
N ASN A 354 -30.64 -10.19 -22.00
CA ASN A 354 -30.51 -11.65 -22.19
C ASN A 354 -29.10 -12.15 -21.82
N ILE A 355 -28.98 -13.46 -21.55
CA ILE A 355 -27.75 -14.06 -21.03
C ILE A 355 -26.55 -13.85 -21.98
N ASN A 356 -26.74 -13.86 -23.30
CA ASN A 356 -25.63 -13.66 -24.24
C ASN A 356 -25.08 -12.23 -24.18
N GLU A 357 -25.93 -11.23 -23.99
CA GLU A 357 -25.50 -9.84 -23.83
C GLU A 357 -24.83 -9.63 -22.47
N GLN A 358 -25.33 -10.27 -21.40
CA GLN A 358 -24.64 -10.27 -20.11
C GLN A 358 -23.23 -10.86 -20.26
N GLN A 359 -23.07 -11.98 -20.95
CA GLN A 359 -21.79 -12.65 -21.20
C GLN A 359 -20.83 -11.71 -21.94
N ARG A 360 -21.28 -11.11 -23.05
CA ARG A 360 -20.48 -10.16 -23.83
C ARG A 360 -19.98 -8.99 -22.98
N ILE A 361 -20.86 -8.40 -22.15
CA ILE A 361 -20.50 -7.30 -21.26
C ILE A 361 -19.47 -7.73 -20.23
N VAL A 362 -19.69 -8.88 -19.59
CA VAL A 362 -18.77 -9.43 -18.59
C VAL A 362 -17.39 -9.69 -19.16
N GLU A 363 -17.30 -10.29 -20.35
CA GLU A 363 -16.01 -10.58 -21.02
C GLU A 363 -15.19 -9.31 -21.30
N ILE A 364 -15.85 -8.21 -21.64
CA ILE A 364 -15.18 -6.93 -21.85
C ILE A 364 -14.74 -6.33 -20.51
N LEU A 365 -15.63 -6.28 -19.52
CA LEU A 365 -15.36 -5.61 -18.26
C LEU A 365 -14.35 -6.37 -17.40
N ASP A 366 -14.37 -7.70 -17.45
CA ASP A 366 -13.39 -8.53 -16.72
C ASP A 366 -11.95 -8.29 -17.19
N LYS A 367 -11.74 -8.03 -18.49
CA LYS A 367 -10.40 -7.69 -19.01
C LYS A 367 -9.88 -6.38 -18.41
N PHE A 368 -10.74 -5.38 -18.30
CA PHE A 368 -10.39 -4.12 -17.66
C PHE A 368 -10.18 -4.28 -16.15
N ASP A 369 -11.03 -5.06 -15.48
CA ASP A 369 -10.93 -5.31 -14.05
C ASP A 369 -9.61 -6.01 -13.71
N THR A 370 -9.25 -7.05 -14.46
CA THR A 370 -7.96 -7.73 -14.33
C THR A 370 -6.79 -6.75 -14.52
N LEU A 371 -6.82 -5.95 -15.58
CA LEU A 371 -5.74 -5.02 -15.89
C LEU A 371 -5.57 -3.95 -14.80
N THR A 372 -6.65 -3.50 -14.16
CA THR A 372 -6.63 -2.32 -13.29
C THR A 372 -6.68 -2.64 -11.79
N ASN A 373 -7.18 -3.80 -11.40
CA ASN A 373 -7.44 -4.12 -9.99
C ASN A 373 -6.80 -5.42 -9.52
N SER A 374 -6.33 -6.30 -10.42
CA SER A 374 -5.68 -7.55 -10.01
C SER A 374 -4.34 -7.28 -9.33
N ILE A 375 -4.12 -7.94 -8.18
CA ILE A 375 -2.84 -7.92 -7.46
C ILE A 375 -1.91 -9.07 -7.89
N THR A 376 -2.40 -10.01 -8.69
CA THR A 376 -1.63 -11.16 -9.18
C THR A 376 -1.16 -10.96 -10.61
N GLU A 377 -1.84 -10.13 -11.38
CA GLU A 377 -1.54 -9.79 -12.78
C GLU A 377 -2.01 -8.37 -13.08
N GLY A 378 -1.65 -7.82 -14.24
CA GLY A 378 -2.03 -6.47 -14.62
C GLY A 378 -1.11 -5.37 -14.05
N LEU A 379 -1.51 -4.11 -14.20
CA LEU A 379 -0.69 -2.94 -13.87
C LEU A 379 -0.31 -2.82 -12.39
N PRO A 380 -1.20 -3.08 -11.42
CA PRO A 380 -0.80 -3.03 -10.01
C PRO A 380 0.32 -4.03 -9.67
N ARG A 381 0.25 -5.24 -10.23
CA ARG A 381 1.29 -6.25 -10.04
C ARG A 381 2.60 -5.87 -10.70
N GLU A 382 2.55 -5.28 -11.89
CA GLU A 382 3.74 -4.81 -12.59
C GLU A 382 4.48 -3.73 -11.79
N ILE A 383 3.75 -2.77 -11.21
CA ILE A 383 4.31 -1.72 -10.34
C ILE A 383 5.04 -2.35 -9.14
N GLU A 384 4.39 -3.31 -8.47
CA GLU A 384 5.00 -4.03 -7.34
C GLU A 384 6.28 -4.78 -7.74
N LEU A 385 6.25 -5.46 -8.90
CA LEU A 385 7.40 -6.21 -9.40
C LEU A 385 8.59 -5.30 -9.71
N ARG A 386 8.37 -4.11 -10.25
CA ARG A 386 9.46 -3.13 -10.50
C ARG A 386 10.11 -2.70 -9.19
N GLN A 387 9.33 -2.46 -8.16
CA GLN A 387 9.87 -2.12 -6.84
C GLN A 387 10.68 -3.28 -6.24
N LYS A 388 10.17 -4.50 -6.29
CA LYS A 388 10.89 -5.71 -5.82
C LYS A 388 12.17 -5.97 -6.61
N GLN A 389 12.15 -5.73 -7.90
CA GLN A 389 13.33 -5.85 -8.76
C GLN A 389 14.42 -4.86 -8.33
N TYR A 390 14.05 -3.61 -8.07
CA TYR A 390 14.98 -2.61 -7.54
C TYR A 390 15.58 -3.05 -6.20
N GLU A 391 14.75 -3.48 -5.26
CA GLU A 391 15.18 -3.95 -3.93
C GLU A 391 16.16 -5.12 -4.04
N TYR A 392 15.85 -6.10 -4.89
CA TYR A 392 16.73 -7.24 -5.14
C TYR A 392 18.13 -6.81 -5.64
N TYR A 393 18.22 -5.94 -6.65
CA TYR A 393 19.50 -5.50 -7.16
C TYR A 393 20.25 -4.59 -6.19
N ARG A 394 19.56 -3.77 -5.43
CA ARG A 394 20.15 -2.99 -4.33
C ARG A 394 20.80 -3.92 -3.30
N ASP A 395 20.08 -4.91 -2.83
CA ASP A 395 20.55 -5.84 -1.80
C ASP A 395 21.71 -6.71 -2.32
N LEU A 396 21.68 -7.06 -3.61
CA LEU A 396 22.79 -7.77 -4.27
C LEU A 396 24.08 -6.94 -4.30
N LEU A 397 24.01 -5.63 -4.55
CA LEU A 397 25.15 -4.73 -4.54
C LEU A 397 25.71 -4.48 -3.13
N PHE A 398 24.96 -4.82 -2.09
CA PHE A 398 25.39 -4.76 -0.69
C PHE A 398 25.60 -6.15 -0.06
N SER A 399 25.64 -7.22 -0.84
CA SER A 399 25.93 -8.59 -0.37
C SER A 399 27.43 -8.84 -0.14
N PHE A 400 28.08 -7.94 0.58
CA PHE A 400 29.49 -8.03 0.91
C PHE A 400 29.79 -9.26 1.78
N PRO A 401 31.01 -9.85 1.66
CA PRO A 401 31.43 -10.93 2.55
C PRO A 401 31.34 -10.49 4.01
N LYS A 402 30.65 -11.26 4.83
CA LYS A 402 30.62 -11.03 6.27
C LYS A 402 31.86 -11.64 6.91
N PRO A 403 32.45 -11.01 7.97
CA PRO A 403 33.49 -11.66 8.74
C PRO A 403 32.98 -12.99 9.29
N GLU A 404 33.80 -14.03 9.22
CA GLU A 404 33.48 -15.29 9.88
C GLU A 404 33.28 -15.00 11.38
N THR A 405 32.07 -15.26 11.86
CA THR A 405 31.81 -15.25 13.31
C THR A 405 32.62 -16.39 13.89
N VAL A 406 33.73 -16.06 14.54
CA VAL A 406 34.45 -17.03 15.37
C VAL A 406 33.43 -17.48 16.41
N SER A 407 32.92 -18.70 16.26
CA SER A 407 32.10 -19.37 17.25
C SER A 407 33.02 -19.64 18.45
N ASN A 408 32.86 -18.89 19.50
CA ASN A 408 33.37 -19.23 20.82
C ASN A 408 32.33 -20.06 21.56
#